data_d5f418c9cc7541cb6fe5793aab76d48e
#
_entry.id   d5f418c9cc7541cb6fe5793aab76d48e
#
_cell.length_a   1.000
_cell.length_b   1.000
_cell.length_c   1.000
_cell.angle_alpha   90.00
_cell.angle_beta   90.00
_cell.angle_gamma   90.00
#
_symmetry.space_group_name_H-M   'P 1'
#
loop_
_entity.id
_entity.type
_entity.pdbx_description
1 polymer ?
#
loop_
_entity_poly.entity_id
_entity_poly.type
_entity_poly.pdbx_seq_one_letter_code
_entity_poly.pdbx_strand_id
1 'polypeptide(L)'
;MNQLNVNLPELPYAVSEAMNRLRINIKFCGKNTRRILLTSCQPNEGKSTISAYLWKMLAEAGFPTVLVDVDLRKSVMKTRFQMDYDDDTTMGLNHYLSGMAEYEDVVYST
;
A
#
# COMPACT_ATOMS: atom_id res chain seq x y z
N MET A 1 -17.56 -3.36 2.68
CA MET A 1 -16.09 -3.46 2.53
C MET A 1 -15.51 -4.18 3.73
N ASN A 2 -14.73 -5.23 3.49
CA ASN A 2 -14.10 -5.99 4.57
C ASN A 2 -13.00 -5.17 5.23
N GLN A 3 -12.76 -5.41 6.49
CA GLN A 3 -11.69 -4.75 7.24
C GLN A 3 -10.44 -5.62 7.30
N LEU A 4 -9.29 -4.97 7.28
CA LEU A 4 -7.99 -5.62 7.36
C LEU A 4 -7.13 -4.85 8.37
N ASN A 5 -6.57 -5.57 9.33
CA ASN A 5 -5.66 -4.97 10.29
C ASN A 5 -4.25 -4.91 9.69
N VAL A 6 -3.68 -3.71 9.68
CA VAL A 6 -2.33 -3.48 9.19
C VAL A 6 -1.55 -2.76 10.28
N ASN A 7 -0.43 -3.33 10.67
CA ASN A 7 0.46 -2.75 11.67
C ASN A 7 1.78 -2.37 10.99
N LEU A 8 2.02 -1.05 10.87
CA LEU A 8 3.26 -0.51 10.33
C LEU A 8 4.18 -0.14 11.48
N PRO A 9 5.34 -0.80 11.62
CA PRO A 9 6.31 -0.46 12.65
C PRO A 9 6.75 1.00 12.55
N GLU A 10 7.12 1.59 13.69
CA GLU A 10 7.62 2.95 13.72
C GLU A 10 8.95 3.06 12.99
N LEU A 11 9.09 4.09 12.14
CA LEU A 11 10.33 4.33 11.38
C LEU A 11 11.38 5.06 12.21
N PRO A 12 12.69 4.80 11.98
CA PRO A 12 13.73 5.67 12.49
C PRO A 12 13.52 7.12 12.04
N TYR A 13 13.95 8.07 12.87
CA TYR A 13 13.72 9.50 12.61
C TYR A 13 14.18 9.94 11.23
N ALA A 14 15.40 9.55 10.83
CA ALA A 14 15.96 9.97 9.53
C ALA A 14 15.12 9.45 8.36
N VAL A 15 14.62 8.22 8.46
CA VAL A 15 13.77 7.63 7.41
C VAL A 15 12.41 8.32 7.40
N SER A 16 11.84 8.59 8.56
CA SER A 16 10.57 9.31 8.68
C SER A 16 10.65 10.70 8.06
N GLU A 17 11.76 11.42 8.28
CA GLU A 17 11.98 12.73 7.68
C GLU A 17 12.11 12.65 6.15
N ALA A 18 12.81 11.64 5.63
CA ALA A 18 12.92 11.41 4.19
C ALA A 18 11.55 11.13 3.57
N MET A 19 10.73 10.33 4.24
CA MET A 19 9.36 10.04 3.80
C MET A 19 8.46 11.28 3.83
N ASN A 20 8.61 12.14 4.82
CA ASN A 20 7.88 13.41 4.89
C ASN A 20 8.24 14.32 3.72
N ARG A 21 9.51 14.38 3.34
CA ARG A 21 9.96 15.15 2.17
C ARG A 21 9.36 14.60 0.89
N LEU A 22 9.33 13.27 0.74
CA LEU A 22 8.71 12.63 -0.42
C LEU A 22 7.22 12.99 -0.51
N ARG A 23 6.50 12.93 0.60
CA ARG A 23 5.08 13.29 0.66
C ARG A 23 4.85 14.75 0.24
N ILE A 24 5.67 15.67 0.74
CA ILE A 24 5.58 17.08 0.39
C ILE A 24 5.85 17.29 -1.10
N ASN A 25 6.88 16.64 -1.65
CA ASN A 25 7.22 16.74 -3.07
C ASN A 25 6.09 16.21 -3.95
N ILE A 26 5.44 15.14 -3.57
CA ILE A 26 4.28 14.61 -4.29
C ILE A 26 3.15 15.63 -4.32
N LYS A 27 2.91 16.32 -3.23
CA LYS A 27 1.90 17.38 -3.17
C LYS A 27 2.18 18.50 -4.18
N PHE A 28 3.45 18.82 -4.44
CA PHE A 28 3.85 19.83 -5.42
C PHE A 28 3.75 19.35 -6.87
N CYS A 29 3.50 18.06 -7.13
CA CYS A 29 3.32 17.56 -8.50
C CYS A 29 2.04 18.06 -9.17
N GLY A 30 1.14 18.69 -8.40
CA GLY A 30 -0.05 19.32 -8.92
C GLY A 30 -1.34 18.65 -8.45
N LYS A 31 -2.44 19.42 -8.55
CA LYS A 31 -3.77 18.99 -8.08
C LYS A 31 -4.34 17.80 -8.87
N ASN A 32 -3.85 17.59 -10.08
CA ASN A 32 -4.35 16.54 -10.96
C ASN A 32 -3.59 15.22 -10.83
N THR A 33 -2.54 15.18 -10.01
CA THR A 33 -1.81 13.94 -9.73
C THR A 33 -2.66 13.08 -8.80
N ARG A 34 -3.17 11.97 -9.32
CA ARG A 34 -4.07 11.07 -8.59
C ARG A 34 -3.57 9.63 -8.54
N ARG A 35 -2.67 9.26 -9.42
CA ARG A 35 -2.12 7.91 -9.50
C ARG A 35 -0.63 7.96 -9.43
N ILE A 36 -0.07 7.16 -8.54
CA ILE A 36 1.36 7.11 -8.27
C ILE A 36 1.81 5.66 -8.43
N LEU A 37 2.77 5.43 -9.31
CA LEU A 37 3.37 4.11 -9.49
C LEU A 37 4.76 4.10 -8.87
N LEU A 38 5.00 3.14 -7.97
CA LEU A 38 6.31 2.90 -7.41
C LEU A 38 6.93 1.67 -8.08
N THR A 39 8.13 1.83 -8.59
CA THR A 39 8.85 0.77 -9.27
C THR A 39 10.33 0.81 -8.91
N SER A 40 11.02 -0.30 -9.14
CA SER A 40 12.46 -0.38 -8.96
C SER A 40 13.06 -1.32 -10.01
N CYS A 41 14.37 -1.21 -10.24
CA CYS A 41 15.05 -2.04 -11.23
C CYS A 41 15.33 -3.45 -10.72
N GLN A 42 15.32 -3.66 -9.41
CA GLN A 42 15.63 -4.95 -8.78
C GLN A 42 14.62 -5.27 -7.70
N PRO A 43 14.39 -6.58 -7.42
CA PRO A 43 13.54 -6.97 -6.30
C PRO A 43 14.19 -6.61 -4.97
N ASN A 44 13.38 -6.47 -3.93
CA ASN A 44 13.83 -6.22 -2.55
C ASN A 44 14.54 -4.87 -2.35
N GLU A 45 14.20 -3.85 -3.15
CA GLU A 45 14.71 -2.48 -2.99
C GLU A 45 13.84 -1.61 -2.07
N GLY A 46 12.92 -2.20 -1.31
CA GLY A 46 12.09 -1.48 -0.37
C GLY A 46 10.83 -0.86 -0.95
N LYS A 47 10.42 -1.23 -2.16
CA LYS A 47 9.19 -0.70 -2.79
C LYS A 47 7.95 -0.86 -1.92
N SER A 48 7.75 -2.05 -1.37
CA SER A 48 6.59 -2.36 -0.54
C SER A 48 6.58 -1.53 0.73
N THR A 49 7.75 -1.35 1.34
CA THR A 49 7.88 -0.54 2.56
C THR A 49 7.59 0.92 2.27
N ILE A 50 8.22 1.49 1.24
CA ILE A 50 8.02 2.89 0.85
C ILE A 50 6.56 3.15 0.49
N SER A 51 5.95 2.28 -0.31
CA SER A 51 4.57 2.47 -0.73
C SER A 51 3.58 2.39 0.44
N ALA A 52 3.78 1.48 1.37
CA ALA A 52 2.92 1.36 2.54
C ALA A 52 3.00 2.58 3.46
N TYR A 53 4.20 3.06 3.75
CA TYR A 53 4.36 4.25 4.59
C TYR A 53 3.88 5.52 3.89
N LEU A 54 4.11 5.65 2.59
CA LEU A 54 3.58 6.78 1.83
C LEU A 54 2.05 6.80 1.84
N TRP A 55 1.43 5.63 1.64
CA TRP A 55 -0.02 5.47 1.75
C TRP A 55 -0.53 5.93 3.12
N LYS A 56 0.10 5.47 4.19
CA LYS A 56 -0.27 5.87 5.56
C LYS A 56 -0.13 7.36 5.76
N MET A 57 0.97 7.95 5.34
CA MET A 57 1.24 9.39 5.52
C MET A 57 0.26 10.25 4.74
N LEU A 58 -0.10 9.86 3.52
CA LEU A 58 -1.09 10.58 2.72
C LEU A 58 -2.47 10.52 3.37
N ALA A 59 -2.85 9.35 3.86
CA ALA A 59 -4.13 9.18 4.56
C ALA A 59 -4.19 10.03 5.84
N GLU A 60 -3.13 10.04 6.63
CA GLU A 60 -3.04 10.84 7.85
C GLU A 60 -3.04 12.36 7.56
N ALA A 61 -2.57 12.75 6.37
CA ALA A 61 -2.61 14.16 5.93
C ALA A 61 -3.98 14.58 5.39
N GLY A 62 -4.97 13.69 5.40
CA GLY A 62 -6.34 14.01 4.97
C GLY A 62 -6.64 13.68 3.52
N PHE A 63 -5.75 12.97 2.82
CA PHE A 63 -5.98 12.56 1.43
C PHE A 63 -6.51 11.12 1.41
N PRO A 64 -7.75 10.89 0.98
CA PRO A 64 -8.24 9.52 0.79
C PRO A 64 -7.35 8.80 -0.21
N THR A 65 -6.73 7.69 0.23
CA THR A 65 -5.69 7.02 -0.54
C THR A 65 -5.90 5.52 -0.53
N VAL A 66 -5.75 4.89 -1.68
CA VAL A 66 -5.81 3.44 -1.83
C VAL A 66 -4.42 2.92 -2.19
N LEU A 67 -3.96 1.93 -1.45
CA LEU A 67 -2.74 1.20 -1.77
C LEU A 67 -3.12 -0.05 -2.56
N VAL A 68 -2.57 -0.18 -3.78
CA VAL A 68 -2.80 -1.34 -4.63
C VAL A 68 -1.52 -2.18 -4.68
N ASP A 69 -1.60 -3.38 -4.14
CA ASP A 69 -0.50 -4.35 -4.21
C ASP A 69 -0.65 -5.17 -5.47
N VAL A 70 0.22 -4.94 -6.45
CA VAL A 70 0.20 -5.62 -7.74
C VAL A 70 1.16 -6.81 -7.80
N ASP A 71 1.78 -7.18 -6.70
CA ASP A 71 2.62 -8.37 -6.62
C ASP A 71 1.72 -9.61 -6.54
N LEU A 72 1.37 -10.15 -7.69
CA LEU A 72 0.43 -11.26 -7.79
C LEU A 72 1.07 -12.62 -7.49
N ARG A 73 2.40 -12.67 -7.39
CA ARG A 73 3.11 -13.92 -7.13
C ARG A 73 3.30 -14.18 -5.65
N LYS A 74 3.81 -13.18 -4.94
CA LYS A 74 4.14 -13.32 -3.53
C LYS A 74 4.17 -11.94 -2.88
N SER A 75 3.06 -11.55 -2.29
CA SER A 75 3.05 -10.33 -1.51
C SER A 75 3.82 -10.54 -0.21
N VAL A 76 4.71 -9.62 0.11
CA VAL A 76 5.46 -9.62 1.38
C VAL A 76 4.76 -8.78 2.45
N MET A 77 3.69 -8.09 2.09
CA MET A 77 3.01 -7.14 3.00
C MET A 77 2.37 -7.84 4.20
N LYS A 78 1.84 -9.05 4.00
CA LYS A 78 1.22 -9.80 5.11
C LYS A 78 2.20 -10.02 6.27
N THR A 79 3.38 -10.52 5.97
CA THR A 79 4.39 -10.80 6.98
C THR A 79 5.05 -9.52 7.50
N ARG A 80 5.42 -8.62 6.59
CA ARG A 80 6.15 -7.40 6.93
C ARG A 80 5.34 -6.43 7.78
N PHE A 81 4.04 -6.32 7.50
CA PHE A 81 3.14 -5.38 8.18
C PHE A 81 2.12 -6.07 9.07
N GLN A 82 2.36 -7.32 9.41
CA GLN A 82 1.53 -8.10 10.33
C GLN A 82 0.04 -8.02 9.98
N MET A 83 -0.26 -8.17 8.70
CA MET A 83 -1.65 -8.20 8.24
C MET A 83 -2.33 -9.47 8.73
N ASP A 84 -3.49 -9.29 9.34
CA ASP A 84 -4.27 -10.39 9.89
C ASP A 84 -5.35 -10.82 8.90
N TYR A 85 -5.05 -11.83 8.09
CA TYR A 85 -6.02 -12.42 7.19
C TYR A 85 -5.68 -13.88 6.90
N ASP A 86 -6.71 -14.63 6.47
CA ASP A 86 -6.57 -16.04 6.09
C ASP A 86 -6.29 -16.15 4.59
N ASP A 87 -5.16 -16.78 4.23
CA ASP A 87 -4.78 -16.97 2.83
C ASP A 87 -5.78 -17.78 2.03
N ASP A 88 -6.49 -18.73 2.67
CA ASP A 88 -7.43 -19.61 1.99
C ASP A 88 -8.75 -18.92 1.64
N THR A 89 -9.16 -17.93 2.42
CA THR A 89 -10.45 -17.25 2.26
C THR A 89 -10.33 -15.81 1.78
N THR A 90 -9.17 -15.20 1.92
CA THR A 90 -8.95 -13.80 1.55
C THR A 90 -8.65 -13.71 0.05
N MET A 91 -9.43 -12.89 -0.65
CA MET A 91 -9.27 -12.68 -2.09
C MET A 91 -8.44 -11.44 -2.36
N GLY A 92 -7.64 -11.49 -3.40
CA GLY A 92 -6.77 -10.42 -3.83
C GLY A 92 -7.03 -9.94 -5.24
N LEU A 93 -6.18 -9.02 -5.70
CA LEU A 93 -6.30 -8.42 -7.02
C LEU A 93 -6.36 -9.46 -8.14
N ASN A 94 -5.59 -10.54 -8.05
CA ASN A 94 -5.60 -11.62 -9.04
C ASN A 94 -6.98 -12.28 -9.18
N HIS A 95 -7.70 -12.43 -8.10
CA HIS A 95 -9.06 -12.99 -8.12
C HIS A 95 -10.01 -12.06 -8.87
N TYR A 96 -9.91 -10.76 -8.62
CA TYR A 96 -10.72 -9.77 -9.31
C TYR A 96 -10.40 -9.72 -10.82
N LEU A 97 -9.11 -9.69 -11.17
CA LEU A 97 -8.67 -9.60 -12.56
C LEU A 97 -9.04 -10.85 -13.37
N SER A 98 -9.13 -12.01 -12.73
CA SER A 98 -9.53 -13.26 -13.40
C SER A 98 -11.04 -13.49 -13.41
N GLY A 99 -11.82 -12.58 -12.85
CA GLY A 99 -13.28 -12.69 -12.81
C GLY A 99 -13.81 -13.61 -11.70
N MET A 100 -12.96 -14.01 -10.76
CA MET A 100 -13.35 -14.92 -9.67
C MET A 100 -13.93 -14.18 -8.45
N ALA A 101 -13.79 -12.86 -8.39
CA ALA A 101 -14.27 -12.06 -7.28
C ALA A 101 -14.78 -10.71 -7.75
N GLU A 102 -15.71 -10.14 -7.01
CA GLU A 102 -16.20 -8.79 -7.23
C GLU A 102 -15.28 -7.76 -6.58
N TYR A 103 -15.43 -6.50 -6.97
CA TYR A 103 -14.60 -5.41 -6.44
C TYR A 103 -14.64 -5.34 -4.90
N GLU A 104 -15.84 -5.47 -4.31
CA GLU A 104 -16.02 -5.39 -2.87
C GLU A 104 -15.31 -6.51 -2.10
N ASP A 105 -15.04 -7.64 -2.76
CA ASP A 105 -14.38 -8.78 -2.14
C ASP A 105 -12.88 -8.60 -2.01
N VAL A 106 -12.29 -7.69 -2.79
CA VAL A 106 -10.83 -7.54 -2.88
C VAL A 106 -10.34 -6.19 -2.35
N VAL A 107 -11.23 -5.30 -1.94
CA VAL A 107 -10.89 -4.02 -1.33
C VAL A 107 -11.15 -4.08 0.16
N TYR A 108 -10.16 -3.69 0.94
CA TYR A 108 -10.20 -3.75 2.39
C TYR A 108 -10.00 -2.36 2.98
N SER A 109 -10.73 -2.04 4.05
CA SER A 109 -10.47 -0.85 4.85
C SER A 109 -9.55 -1.18 6.02
N THR A 110 -8.81 -0.22 6.47
CA THR A 110 -7.93 -0.37 7.63
C THR A 110 -8.20 0.70 8.68
#